data_e24f40fcaa2c65ee8252dea709be94f3
#
_entry.id   e24f40fcaa2c65ee8252dea709be94f3
#
_cell.length_a   1.000
_cell.length_b   1.000
_cell.length_c   1.000
_cell.angle_alpha   90.00
_cell.angle_beta   90.00
_cell.angle_gamma   90.00
#
_symmetry.space_group_name_H-M   'P 1'
#
loop_
_entity.id
_entity.type
_entity.pdbx_description
1 polymer ?
#
loop_
_entity_poly.entity_id
_entity_poly.type
_entity_poly.pdbx_seq_one_letter_code
_entity_poly.pdbx_strand_id
1 'polypeptide(L)'
;MSKFLKQRPVKTGLYDPEFERDSCGVGLVANIKGVPSREIMENAYLINSRMDHRGGCGFEENTGDGAGILMALPDSFFQQESKQLKITLPKSGKYAVGNIFLPQKSDERKKCKKVIEKVVTKEGQKFLGWRKVPTDSTKANVGPAAKECQPVMEQLFIGCSKNIDQDAFERKLYLIRKIFSDRLRYKENLSQGLMLYACSLSSRLIVYKGMLTPSQLFPFFPDLENSAFETHLAMVHSRFSTNTFPSWDRAQPCRYMCHNGEINTLKGNVNLMRARQGKAASELFGKKIKKLFPIAEADCSDSGSFDNVLELLIMSGRKLPEAAMMMIPEAWQNDKEMSQKKKDFYEYSSSLMEPWDGPASIVFTDGTQVGAVLDRNGLRPSRFYVTNDDKVIMASEVGVLPVDPRTVIEKGRLQPGKMFLIDFEKGRLIPDEEIKKQVASQQPYREWNKSQIVDLKELKTTQKPAPTSDLIPKMQAFGYTTETLEFMLLPLVTELRDPLGSMGNDAALACLSDKPRMIYDYFKQLFAQITNPPIDSIREEVIMSLECLIGPEGNLLSTTKENAHRLRLEHPILSNEDFLKIKNLKTQGWRTKTIDITYEKESGSKG
;
A
#
# COMPACT_ATOMS: atom_id res chain seq x y z
N MET A 1 -31.63 2.50 21.24
CA MET A 1 -31.13 2.81 19.89
C MET A 1 -32.00 3.88 19.27
N SER A 2 -31.42 5.06 18.99
CA SER A 2 -32.18 6.17 18.43
C SER A 2 -32.68 5.82 17.02
N LYS A 3 -33.92 6.17 16.70
CA LYS A 3 -34.53 5.99 15.37
C LYS A 3 -33.69 6.61 14.20
N PHE A 4 -32.80 7.53 14.53
CA PHE A 4 -31.91 8.19 13.56
C PHE A 4 -30.83 7.29 12.93
N LEU A 5 -30.51 6.14 13.51
CA LEU A 5 -29.46 5.25 13.00
C LEU A 5 -29.97 4.18 12.03
N LYS A 6 -31.28 4.14 11.73
CA LYS A 6 -31.88 3.09 10.89
C LYS A 6 -32.28 3.50 9.48
N GLN A 7 -32.19 4.77 9.11
CA GLN A 7 -32.63 5.20 7.78
C GLN A 7 -31.47 5.84 7.01
N ARG A 8 -31.16 5.29 5.82
CA ARG A 8 -30.40 6.03 4.82
C ARG A 8 -31.13 7.35 4.54
N PRO A 9 -30.42 8.45 4.21
CA PRO A 9 -31.07 9.64 3.74
C PRO A 9 -32.07 9.28 2.64
N VAL A 10 -33.27 9.82 2.72
CA VAL A 10 -34.30 9.62 1.68
C VAL A 10 -34.12 10.65 0.58
N LYS A 11 -34.46 10.28 -0.64
CA LYS A 11 -34.51 11.19 -1.76
C LYS A 11 -35.34 12.41 -1.42
N THR A 12 -34.77 13.61 -1.59
CA THR A 12 -35.41 14.88 -1.23
C THR A 12 -34.97 15.97 -2.20
N GLY A 13 -35.90 16.50 -2.98
CA GLY A 13 -35.61 17.50 -4.00
C GLY A 13 -34.67 16.97 -5.07
N LEU A 14 -33.54 17.65 -5.26
CA LEU A 14 -32.50 17.22 -6.21
C LEU A 14 -31.53 16.18 -5.61
N TYR A 15 -31.58 15.94 -4.32
CA TYR A 15 -30.75 14.94 -3.67
C TYR A 15 -31.34 13.55 -3.85
N ASP A 16 -30.54 12.67 -4.42
CA ASP A 16 -30.84 11.25 -4.54
C ASP A 16 -29.67 10.44 -4.00
N PRO A 17 -29.86 9.73 -2.90
CA PRO A 17 -28.77 8.93 -2.28
C PRO A 17 -28.26 7.80 -3.19
N GLU A 18 -29.00 7.45 -4.25
CA GLU A 18 -28.58 6.43 -5.22
C GLU A 18 -27.41 6.91 -6.08
N PHE A 19 -27.28 8.23 -6.26
CA PHE A 19 -26.16 8.83 -7.00
C PHE A 19 -24.96 9.20 -6.11
N GLU A 20 -25.05 9.03 -4.79
CA GLU A 20 -23.89 9.22 -3.91
C GLU A 20 -22.90 8.05 -4.07
N ARG A 21 -21.88 8.30 -4.87
CA ARG A 21 -20.72 7.44 -5.02
C ARG A 21 -19.46 8.26 -4.75
N ASP A 22 -18.59 7.74 -3.92
CA ASP A 22 -17.35 8.41 -3.53
C ASP A 22 -16.16 7.44 -3.66
N SER A 23 -15.02 7.80 -3.10
CA SER A 23 -13.82 6.99 -3.08
C SER A 23 -13.98 5.73 -2.23
N CYS A 24 -13.05 4.77 -2.38
CA CYS A 24 -13.03 3.50 -1.64
C CYS A 24 -13.35 3.64 -0.15
N GLY A 25 -14.03 2.65 0.41
CA GLY A 25 -14.26 2.49 1.84
C GLY A 25 -13.28 1.51 2.46
N VAL A 26 -12.63 1.92 3.55
CA VAL A 26 -11.76 1.06 4.37
C VAL A 26 -12.33 1.02 5.78
N GLY A 27 -12.43 -0.18 6.35
CA GLY A 27 -12.84 -0.38 7.73
C GLY A 27 -11.96 -1.39 8.44
N LEU A 28 -11.76 -1.17 9.73
CA LEU A 28 -11.03 -2.04 10.65
C LEU A 28 -11.83 -2.20 11.93
N VAL A 29 -11.96 -3.41 12.40
CA VAL A 29 -12.40 -3.71 13.77
C VAL A 29 -11.48 -4.77 14.37
N ALA A 30 -11.03 -4.53 15.61
CA ALA A 30 -10.12 -5.44 16.29
C ALA A 30 -10.34 -5.42 17.80
N ASN A 31 -10.08 -6.56 18.45
CA ASN A 31 -9.92 -6.64 19.89
C ASN A 31 -8.44 -6.46 20.23
N ILE A 32 -8.12 -5.42 21.02
CA ILE A 32 -6.74 -5.03 21.37
C ILE A 32 -5.96 -6.16 22.07
N LYS A 33 -6.67 -7.00 22.84
CA LYS A 33 -6.07 -8.14 23.58
C LYS A 33 -5.88 -9.39 22.71
N GLY A 34 -6.24 -9.32 21.43
CA GLY A 34 -6.12 -10.47 20.53
C GLY A 34 -7.11 -11.60 20.83
N VAL A 35 -8.22 -11.31 21.52
CA VAL A 35 -9.25 -12.30 21.85
C VAL A 35 -10.20 -12.47 20.68
N PRO A 36 -10.26 -13.67 20.04
CA PRO A 36 -11.19 -13.91 18.94
C PRO A 36 -12.65 -13.91 19.43
N SER A 37 -13.53 -13.35 18.61
CA SER A 37 -14.97 -13.43 18.87
C SER A 37 -15.78 -13.39 17.57
N ARG A 38 -16.99 -13.88 17.61
CA ARG A 38 -17.97 -13.77 16.53
C ARG A 38 -18.43 -12.31 16.35
N GLU A 39 -18.47 -11.55 17.41
CA GLU A 39 -18.85 -10.13 17.40
C GLU A 39 -17.98 -9.31 16.45
N ILE A 40 -16.68 -9.59 16.38
CA ILE A 40 -15.77 -8.90 15.43
C ILE A 40 -16.20 -9.15 13.98
N MET A 41 -16.66 -10.37 13.65
CA MET A 41 -17.18 -10.68 12.32
C MET A 41 -18.50 -9.96 12.02
N GLU A 42 -19.39 -9.89 12.98
CA GLU A 42 -20.68 -9.17 12.85
C GLU A 42 -20.46 -7.67 12.69
N ASN A 43 -19.53 -7.12 13.43
CA ASN A 43 -19.12 -5.73 13.30
C ASN A 43 -18.47 -5.46 11.94
N ALA A 44 -17.63 -6.36 11.44
CA ALA A 44 -17.03 -6.25 10.11
C ALA A 44 -18.08 -6.28 9.00
N TYR A 45 -19.10 -7.14 9.12
CA TYR A 45 -20.26 -7.16 8.23
C TYR A 45 -20.97 -5.82 8.20
N LEU A 46 -21.29 -5.26 9.38
CA LEU A 46 -21.99 -3.98 9.48
C LEU A 46 -21.17 -2.84 8.89
N ILE A 47 -19.86 -2.78 9.20
CA ILE A 47 -18.94 -1.77 8.65
C ILE A 47 -18.93 -1.86 7.12
N ASN A 48 -18.75 -3.08 6.57
CA ASN A 48 -18.70 -3.30 5.13
C ASN A 48 -20.01 -2.88 4.45
N SER A 49 -21.15 -3.33 4.96
CA SER A 49 -22.47 -3.06 4.38
C SER A 49 -22.84 -1.57 4.45
N ARG A 50 -22.40 -0.85 5.50
CA ARG A 50 -22.66 0.58 5.64
C ARG A 50 -21.77 1.48 4.80
N MET A 51 -20.70 0.94 4.24
CA MET A 51 -19.86 1.62 3.26
C MET A 51 -20.21 1.27 1.81
N ASP A 52 -21.39 0.72 1.55
CA ASP A 52 -21.84 0.34 0.20
C ASP A 52 -21.82 1.53 -0.78
N HIS A 53 -22.18 2.73 -0.30
CA HIS A 53 -22.10 3.99 -1.07
C HIS A 53 -20.66 4.39 -1.46
N ARG A 54 -19.63 3.81 -0.84
CA ARG A 54 -18.22 4.00 -1.20
C ARG A 54 -17.74 2.99 -2.24
N GLY A 55 -18.52 1.93 -2.49
CA GLY A 55 -18.22 0.96 -3.53
C GLY A 55 -18.64 1.44 -4.91
N GLY A 56 -17.89 1.03 -5.92
CA GLY A 56 -18.26 1.16 -7.32
C GLY A 56 -18.95 -0.09 -7.85
N CYS A 57 -19.75 0.09 -8.86
CA CYS A 57 -20.22 -0.97 -9.74
C CYS A 57 -20.02 -0.53 -11.19
N GLY A 58 -19.89 -1.51 -12.07
CA GLY A 58 -19.72 -1.28 -13.49
C GLY A 58 -21.05 -0.97 -14.19
N PHE A 59 -21.15 -1.35 -15.45
CA PHE A 59 -22.36 -1.24 -16.24
C PHE A 59 -23.57 -1.97 -15.61
N GLU A 60 -23.32 -3.07 -14.92
CA GLU A 60 -24.33 -3.81 -14.18
C GLU A 60 -24.29 -3.41 -12.70
N GLU A 61 -25.41 -3.02 -12.12
CA GLU A 61 -25.53 -2.59 -10.71
C GLU A 61 -25.07 -3.67 -9.71
N ASN A 62 -25.19 -4.95 -10.09
CA ASN A 62 -24.84 -6.11 -9.29
C ASN A 62 -23.48 -6.73 -9.68
N THR A 63 -22.67 -6.04 -10.48
CA THR A 63 -21.27 -6.34 -10.73
C THR A 63 -20.41 -5.30 -10.06
N GLY A 64 -19.96 -5.57 -8.82
CA GLY A 64 -19.17 -4.65 -8.02
C GLY A 64 -17.72 -4.53 -8.50
N ASP A 65 -17.11 -3.39 -8.24
CA ASP A 65 -15.66 -3.15 -8.50
C ASP A 65 -14.76 -4.00 -7.60
N GLY A 66 -15.27 -4.44 -6.48
CA GLY A 66 -14.61 -5.35 -5.55
C GLY A 66 -14.95 -5.08 -4.09
N ALA A 67 -15.18 -6.16 -3.35
CA ALA A 67 -15.29 -6.13 -1.91
C ALA A 67 -14.53 -7.30 -1.30
N GLY A 68 -14.10 -7.16 -0.04
CA GLY A 68 -13.39 -8.23 0.64
C GLY A 68 -13.14 -7.95 2.12
N ILE A 69 -12.68 -8.99 2.77
CA ILE A 69 -12.32 -9.01 4.19
C ILE A 69 -11.01 -9.76 4.38
N LEU A 70 -10.07 -9.15 5.10
CA LEU A 70 -8.87 -9.77 5.63
C LEU A 70 -9.04 -9.91 7.14
N MET A 71 -8.70 -11.06 7.68
CA MET A 71 -8.85 -11.33 9.10
C MET A 71 -7.77 -12.25 9.64
N ALA A 72 -7.62 -12.28 10.96
CA ALA A 72 -6.82 -13.30 11.61
C ALA A 72 -7.45 -14.67 11.36
N LEU A 73 -6.59 -15.69 11.21
CA LEU A 73 -7.02 -17.03 10.84
C LEU A 73 -8.00 -17.62 11.89
N PRO A 74 -9.24 -17.95 11.51
CA PRO A 74 -10.25 -18.49 12.43
C PRO A 74 -9.98 -19.97 12.73
N ASP A 75 -9.15 -20.25 13.75
CA ASP A 75 -8.71 -21.61 14.08
C ASP A 75 -9.87 -22.52 14.45
N SER A 76 -10.83 -22.06 15.27
CA SER A 76 -12.03 -22.83 15.68
C SER A 76 -12.82 -23.36 14.47
N PHE A 77 -13.05 -22.50 13.48
CA PHE A 77 -13.72 -22.85 12.23
C PHE A 77 -12.94 -23.91 11.45
N PHE A 78 -11.64 -23.71 11.22
CA PHE A 78 -10.86 -24.67 10.43
C PHE A 78 -10.65 -25.99 11.14
N GLN A 79 -10.53 -26.01 12.46
CA GLN A 79 -10.50 -27.25 13.23
C GLN A 79 -11.82 -28.04 13.09
N GLN A 80 -12.96 -27.36 13.03
CA GLN A 80 -14.26 -27.97 12.78
C GLN A 80 -14.37 -28.52 11.35
N GLU A 81 -14.07 -27.69 10.33
CA GLU A 81 -14.14 -28.08 8.92
C GLU A 81 -13.19 -29.24 8.58
N SER A 82 -11.99 -29.24 9.17
CA SER A 82 -11.00 -30.27 8.92
C SER A 82 -11.48 -31.67 9.31
N LYS A 83 -12.32 -31.80 10.35
CA LYS A 83 -12.91 -33.08 10.77
C LYS A 83 -13.82 -33.65 9.67
N GLN A 84 -14.63 -32.77 9.02
CA GLN A 84 -15.51 -33.19 7.92
C GLN A 84 -14.70 -33.63 6.69
N LEU A 85 -13.57 -32.99 6.46
CA LEU A 85 -12.67 -33.27 5.34
C LEU A 85 -11.70 -34.42 5.61
N LYS A 86 -11.73 -35.03 6.79
CA LYS A 86 -10.76 -36.05 7.24
C LYS A 86 -9.29 -35.56 7.16
N ILE A 87 -9.07 -34.27 7.35
CA ILE A 87 -7.74 -33.63 7.42
C ILE A 87 -7.41 -33.47 8.89
N THR A 88 -6.24 -33.97 9.32
CA THR A 88 -5.74 -33.72 10.68
C THR A 88 -4.93 -32.43 10.67
N LEU A 89 -5.51 -31.35 11.20
CA LEU A 89 -4.79 -30.08 11.36
C LEU A 89 -3.92 -30.11 12.64
N PRO A 90 -2.67 -29.62 12.55
CA PRO A 90 -1.88 -29.32 13.73
C PRO A 90 -2.52 -28.19 14.57
N LYS A 91 -1.96 -27.90 15.74
CA LYS A 91 -2.37 -26.74 16.54
C LYS A 91 -2.15 -25.42 15.78
N SER A 92 -2.88 -24.39 16.18
CA SER A 92 -2.75 -23.02 15.64
C SER A 92 -1.28 -22.58 15.55
N GLY A 93 -0.92 -21.86 14.48
CA GLY A 93 0.45 -21.45 14.17
C GLY A 93 1.35 -22.54 13.56
N LYS A 94 0.90 -23.81 13.52
CA LYS A 94 1.61 -24.93 12.91
C LYS A 94 0.93 -25.47 11.63
N TYR A 95 -0.07 -24.80 11.16
CA TYR A 95 -0.66 -24.99 9.82
C TYR A 95 -0.99 -23.64 9.20
N ALA A 96 -1.17 -23.63 7.91
CA ALA A 96 -1.57 -22.47 7.12
C ALA A 96 -2.74 -22.82 6.22
N VAL A 97 -3.56 -21.81 5.93
CA VAL A 97 -4.63 -21.90 4.95
C VAL A 97 -4.41 -20.84 3.87
N GLY A 98 -4.51 -21.26 2.62
CA GLY A 98 -4.46 -20.35 1.48
C GLY A 98 -5.78 -20.33 0.73
N ASN A 99 -6.43 -19.17 0.61
CA ASN A 99 -7.52 -18.98 -0.34
C ASN A 99 -6.95 -18.79 -1.74
N ILE A 100 -7.21 -19.76 -2.62
CA ILE A 100 -6.63 -19.81 -3.97
C ILE A 100 -7.75 -19.72 -5.01
N PHE A 101 -7.66 -18.73 -5.87
CA PHE A 101 -8.42 -18.67 -7.11
C PHE A 101 -7.77 -19.58 -8.14
N LEU A 102 -8.56 -20.39 -8.82
CA LEU A 102 -8.10 -21.40 -9.75
C LEU A 102 -8.86 -21.28 -11.09
N PRO A 103 -8.27 -21.76 -12.19
CA PRO A 103 -8.94 -21.81 -13.50
C PRO A 103 -10.30 -22.51 -13.46
N GLN A 104 -11.23 -22.01 -14.27
CA GLN A 104 -12.53 -22.63 -14.48
C GLN A 104 -12.41 -23.98 -15.20
N LYS A 105 -11.48 -24.09 -16.17
CA LYS A 105 -11.20 -25.33 -16.90
C LYS A 105 -10.66 -26.40 -15.97
N SER A 106 -11.34 -27.55 -15.94
CA SER A 106 -11.04 -28.64 -15.00
C SER A 106 -9.64 -29.25 -15.16
N ASP A 107 -9.16 -29.38 -16.38
CA ASP A 107 -7.82 -29.90 -16.70
C ASP A 107 -6.71 -28.93 -16.24
N GLU A 108 -6.84 -27.64 -16.55
CA GLU A 108 -5.91 -26.61 -16.09
C GLU A 108 -5.91 -26.49 -14.55
N ARG A 109 -7.10 -26.55 -13.92
CA ARG A 109 -7.24 -26.55 -12.46
C ARG A 109 -6.53 -27.76 -11.82
N LYS A 110 -6.70 -28.95 -12.37
CA LYS A 110 -6.00 -30.16 -11.91
C LYS A 110 -4.47 -30.01 -12.07
N LYS A 111 -4.02 -29.44 -13.19
CA LYS A 111 -2.60 -29.15 -13.41
C LYS A 111 -2.06 -28.15 -12.38
N CYS A 112 -2.78 -27.06 -12.10
CA CYS A 112 -2.43 -26.08 -11.08
C CYS A 112 -2.27 -26.73 -9.71
N LYS A 113 -3.26 -27.50 -9.25
CA LYS A 113 -3.20 -28.18 -7.95
C LYS A 113 -1.99 -29.10 -7.83
N LYS A 114 -1.72 -29.94 -8.83
CA LYS A 114 -0.53 -30.84 -8.85
C LYS A 114 0.79 -30.06 -8.77
N VAL A 115 0.88 -28.91 -9.45
CA VAL A 115 2.10 -28.07 -9.40
C VAL A 115 2.27 -27.47 -8.01
N ILE A 116 1.18 -26.94 -7.43
CA ILE A 116 1.19 -26.35 -6.08
C ILE A 116 1.61 -27.40 -5.03
N GLU A 117 1.01 -28.59 -5.06
CA GLU A 117 1.35 -29.72 -4.15
C GLU A 117 2.83 -30.11 -4.25
N LYS A 118 3.37 -30.18 -5.48
CA LYS A 118 4.79 -30.45 -5.69
C LYS A 118 5.68 -29.34 -5.13
N VAL A 119 5.28 -28.07 -5.29
CA VAL A 119 6.04 -26.94 -4.76
C VAL A 119 6.04 -26.96 -3.23
N VAL A 120 4.90 -27.21 -2.59
CA VAL A 120 4.77 -27.33 -1.14
C VAL A 120 5.74 -28.39 -0.59
N THR A 121 5.70 -29.58 -1.17
CA THR A 121 6.56 -30.71 -0.76
C THR A 121 8.05 -30.42 -1.03
N LYS A 122 8.36 -29.85 -2.19
CA LYS A 122 9.75 -29.48 -2.56
C LYS A 122 10.36 -28.43 -1.63
N GLU A 123 9.55 -27.50 -1.10
CA GLU A 123 10.02 -26.51 -0.14
C GLU A 123 9.99 -27.04 1.32
N GLY A 124 9.75 -28.35 1.49
CA GLY A 124 9.88 -29.05 2.78
C GLY A 124 8.68 -28.89 3.71
N GLN A 125 7.52 -28.49 3.20
CA GLN A 125 6.30 -28.38 3.98
C GLN A 125 5.37 -29.56 3.71
N LYS A 126 4.39 -29.78 4.60
CA LYS A 126 3.42 -30.87 4.46
C LYS A 126 2.19 -30.39 3.72
N PHE A 127 1.89 -30.98 2.57
CA PHE A 127 0.58 -30.83 1.96
C PHE A 127 -0.44 -31.62 2.80
N LEU A 128 -1.52 -30.97 3.25
CA LEU A 128 -2.56 -31.59 4.08
C LEU A 128 -3.84 -31.86 3.30
N GLY A 129 -4.18 -31.01 2.35
CA GLY A 129 -5.38 -31.20 1.54
C GLY A 129 -5.90 -29.92 0.89
N TRP A 130 -7.01 -30.08 0.17
CA TRP A 130 -7.81 -29.03 -0.44
C TRP A 130 -9.24 -29.06 0.09
N ARG A 131 -9.83 -27.86 0.23
CA ARG A 131 -11.25 -27.66 0.52
C ARG A 131 -11.85 -26.74 -0.53
N LYS A 132 -12.98 -27.13 -1.12
CA LYS A 132 -13.75 -26.21 -1.97
C LYS A 132 -14.38 -25.14 -1.08
N VAL A 133 -14.18 -23.88 -1.38
CA VAL A 133 -14.84 -22.77 -0.68
C VAL A 133 -16.30 -22.74 -1.11
N PRO A 134 -17.26 -22.81 -0.19
CA PRO A 134 -18.67 -22.61 -0.52
C PRO A 134 -18.90 -21.20 -1.04
N THR A 135 -19.58 -21.07 -2.17
CA THR A 135 -19.95 -19.79 -2.77
C THR A 135 -21.39 -19.84 -3.27
N ASP A 136 -22.16 -18.78 -3.04
CA ASP A 136 -23.53 -18.67 -3.50
C ASP A 136 -23.74 -17.39 -4.32
N SER A 137 -23.52 -17.49 -5.62
CA SER A 137 -23.70 -16.38 -6.56
C SER A 137 -25.19 -16.01 -6.76
N THR A 138 -26.12 -16.89 -6.41
CA THR A 138 -27.57 -16.64 -6.53
C THR A 138 -28.06 -15.86 -5.33
N LYS A 139 -27.75 -16.32 -4.11
CA LYS A 139 -28.08 -15.61 -2.87
C LYS A 139 -27.49 -14.21 -2.85
N ALA A 140 -26.26 -14.07 -3.33
CA ALA A 140 -25.55 -12.78 -3.41
C ALA A 140 -25.99 -11.92 -4.61
N ASN A 141 -26.85 -12.41 -5.49
CA ASN A 141 -27.26 -11.69 -6.71
C ASN A 141 -26.08 -11.12 -7.51
N VAL A 142 -25.04 -11.94 -7.74
CA VAL A 142 -23.84 -11.52 -8.48
C VAL A 142 -24.20 -11.29 -9.95
N GLY A 143 -23.68 -10.21 -10.54
CA GLY A 143 -23.96 -9.85 -11.93
C GLY A 143 -23.36 -10.82 -12.98
N PRO A 144 -23.92 -10.84 -14.20
CA PRO A 144 -23.47 -11.73 -15.27
C PRO A 144 -21.99 -11.60 -15.59
N ALA A 145 -21.47 -10.39 -15.74
CA ALA A 145 -20.07 -10.15 -16.07
C ALA A 145 -19.12 -10.67 -14.98
N ALA A 146 -19.46 -10.47 -13.72
CA ALA A 146 -18.66 -11.02 -12.61
C ALA A 146 -18.72 -12.55 -12.57
N LYS A 147 -19.89 -13.17 -12.87
CA LYS A 147 -20.05 -14.62 -12.94
C LYS A 147 -19.24 -15.25 -14.08
N GLU A 148 -19.21 -14.61 -15.25
CA GLU A 148 -18.48 -15.12 -16.41
C GLU A 148 -16.98 -15.30 -16.10
N CYS A 149 -16.37 -14.35 -15.40
CA CYS A 149 -14.95 -14.41 -15.03
C CYS A 149 -14.70 -14.92 -13.60
N GLN A 150 -15.71 -15.47 -12.91
CA GLN A 150 -15.57 -16.00 -11.55
C GLN A 150 -14.60 -17.19 -11.50
N PRO A 151 -13.47 -17.11 -10.74
CA PRO A 151 -12.58 -18.24 -10.58
C PRO A 151 -13.21 -19.34 -9.72
N VAL A 152 -12.70 -20.56 -9.84
CA VAL A 152 -12.98 -21.60 -8.85
C VAL A 152 -12.17 -21.33 -7.60
N MET A 153 -12.81 -21.37 -6.43
CA MET A 153 -12.19 -21.01 -5.16
C MET A 153 -11.97 -22.25 -4.31
N GLU A 154 -10.71 -22.53 -3.99
CA GLU A 154 -10.35 -23.63 -3.10
C GLU A 154 -9.35 -23.18 -2.03
N GLN A 155 -9.44 -23.81 -0.86
CA GLN A 155 -8.51 -23.60 0.24
C GLN A 155 -7.45 -24.70 0.23
N LEU A 156 -6.19 -24.25 0.26
CA LEU A 156 -5.00 -25.08 0.39
C LEU A 156 -4.58 -25.16 1.85
N PHE A 157 -4.50 -26.37 2.40
CA PHE A 157 -4.00 -26.60 3.76
C PHE A 157 -2.56 -27.11 3.72
N ILE A 158 -1.68 -26.41 4.46
CA ILE A 158 -0.25 -26.73 4.57
C ILE A 158 0.11 -26.89 6.04
N GLY A 159 0.71 -28.03 6.40
CA GLY A 159 1.29 -28.24 7.72
C GLY A 159 2.74 -27.76 7.78
N CYS A 160 3.09 -27.11 8.87
CA CYS A 160 4.45 -26.70 9.17
C CYS A 160 5.37 -27.92 9.33
N SER A 161 6.55 -27.88 8.74
CA SER A 161 7.58 -28.86 8.99
C SER A 161 8.10 -28.79 10.44
N LYS A 162 8.66 -29.88 10.93
CA LYS A 162 9.27 -29.91 12.27
C LYS A 162 10.44 -28.90 12.36
N ASN A 163 10.63 -28.32 13.54
CA ASN A 163 11.79 -27.50 13.93
C ASN A 163 11.92 -26.12 13.28
N ILE A 164 10.82 -25.50 12.83
CA ILE A 164 10.83 -24.09 12.46
C ILE A 164 9.80 -23.31 13.29
N ASP A 165 10.09 -22.05 13.59
CA ASP A 165 9.14 -21.13 14.20
C ASP A 165 8.08 -20.65 13.20
N GLN A 166 7.12 -19.88 13.67
CA GLN A 166 6.03 -19.39 12.83
C GLN A 166 6.51 -18.37 11.78
N ASP A 167 7.49 -17.52 12.10
CA ASP A 167 8.05 -16.55 11.15
C ASP A 167 8.80 -17.25 10.01
N ALA A 168 9.58 -18.29 10.33
CA ALA A 168 10.22 -19.10 9.32
C ALA A 168 9.20 -19.87 8.46
N PHE A 169 8.06 -20.27 9.06
CA PHE A 169 6.97 -20.88 8.32
C PHE A 169 6.31 -19.88 7.38
N GLU A 170 5.99 -18.65 7.82
CA GLU A 170 5.46 -17.59 6.95
C GLU A 170 6.41 -17.31 5.77
N ARG A 171 7.73 -17.22 6.00
CA ARG A 171 8.72 -17.09 4.90
C ARG A 171 8.67 -18.25 3.91
N LYS A 172 8.42 -19.48 4.37
CA LYS A 172 8.25 -20.64 3.50
C LYS A 172 6.97 -20.56 2.68
N LEU A 173 5.87 -20.14 3.29
CA LEU A 173 4.59 -19.94 2.61
C LEU A 173 4.70 -18.85 1.53
N TYR A 174 5.35 -17.74 1.84
CA TYR A 174 5.66 -16.67 0.88
C TYR A 174 6.45 -17.21 -0.32
N LEU A 175 7.53 -17.93 -0.08
CA LEU A 175 8.36 -18.53 -1.13
C LEU A 175 7.56 -19.53 -1.99
N ILE A 176 6.76 -20.40 -1.37
CA ILE A 176 5.89 -21.36 -2.05
C ILE A 176 4.92 -20.62 -2.97
N ARG A 177 4.25 -19.60 -2.46
CA ARG A 177 3.31 -18.78 -3.22
C ARG A 177 3.97 -18.12 -4.42
N LYS A 178 5.10 -17.46 -4.24
CA LYS A 178 5.83 -16.79 -5.34
C LYS A 178 6.26 -17.79 -6.42
N ILE A 179 6.74 -18.97 -6.04
CA ILE A 179 7.18 -20.00 -6.99
C ILE A 179 6.01 -20.52 -7.83
N PHE A 180 4.89 -20.89 -7.21
CA PHE A 180 3.79 -21.43 -7.99
C PHE A 180 3.05 -20.36 -8.79
N SER A 181 2.93 -19.13 -8.25
CA SER A 181 2.30 -18.02 -8.96
C SER A 181 3.09 -17.65 -10.22
N ASP A 182 4.38 -17.42 -10.10
CA ASP A 182 5.25 -17.11 -11.25
C ASP A 182 5.20 -18.21 -12.31
N ARG A 183 5.26 -19.46 -11.87
CA ARG A 183 5.24 -20.61 -12.78
C ARG A 183 3.91 -20.75 -13.52
N LEU A 184 2.81 -20.74 -12.79
CA LEU A 184 1.49 -21.07 -13.33
C LEU A 184 0.83 -19.90 -14.06
N ARG A 185 1.08 -18.65 -13.64
CA ARG A 185 0.53 -17.47 -14.30
C ARG A 185 1.26 -17.14 -15.60
N TYR A 186 2.59 -17.35 -15.64
CA TYR A 186 3.41 -16.76 -16.72
C TYR A 186 4.25 -17.78 -17.50
N LYS A 187 4.47 -19.01 -17.01
CA LYS A 187 5.43 -19.95 -17.64
C LYS A 187 4.83 -21.27 -18.17
N GLU A 188 3.67 -21.67 -17.67
CA GLU A 188 3.05 -22.95 -18.04
C GLU A 188 2.11 -22.87 -19.27
N ASN A 189 2.01 -21.70 -19.91
CA ASN A 189 1.15 -21.46 -21.08
C ASN A 189 -0.30 -21.96 -20.89
N LEU A 190 -0.87 -21.69 -19.72
CA LEU A 190 -2.27 -21.98 -19.44
C LEU A 190 -3.18 -20.91 -20.07
N SER A 191 -4.27 -21.31 -20.71
CA SER A 191 -5.22 -20.36 -21.31
C SER A 191 -5.94 -19.50 -20.26
N GLN A 192 -6.12 -20.03 -19.05
CA GLN A 192 -6.69 -19.34 -17.89
C GLN A 192 -5.67 -19.14 -16.76
N GLY A 193 -4.37 -19.11 -17.08
CA GLY A 193 -3.31 -18.97 -16.08
C GLY A 193 -3.42 -17.71 -15.23
N LEU A 194 -3.91 -16.60 -15.78
CA LEU A 194 -4.12 -15.35 -15.05
C LEU A 194 -5.27 -15.40 -14.04
N MET A 195 -6.18 -16.39 -14.14
CA MET A 195 -7.18 -16.63 -13.11
C MET A 195 -6.59 -17.23 -11.82
N LEU A 196 -5.37 -17.82 -11.91
CA LEU A 196 -4.70 -18.29 -10.71
C LEU A 196 -4.25 -17.12 -9.86
N TYR A 197 -4.73 -17.03 -8.64
CA TYR A 197 -4.30 -16.03 -7.68
C TYR A 197 -4.44 -16.54 -6.25
N ALA A 198 -3.39 -16.39 -5.44
CA ALA A 198 -3.47 -16.65 -4.01
C ALA A 198 -3.89 -15.37 -3.28
N CYS A 199 -5.15 -15.29 -2.87
CA CYS A 199 -5.67 -14.19 -2.09
C CYS A 199 -4.93 -14.06 -0.76
N SER A 200 -4.63 -15.19 -0.14
CA SER A 200 -3.80 -15.35 1.05
C SER A 200 -3.13 -16.73 1.05
N LEU A 201 -2.03 -16.86 1.74
CA LEU A 201 -1.42 -18.14 2.13
C LEU A 201 -0.58 -17.89 3.39
N SER A 202 -1.19 -18.07 4.55
CA SER A 202 -0.57 -17.70 5.84
C SER A 202 -1.06 -18.61 6.96
N SER A 203 -0.28 -18.71 8.02
CA SER A 203 -0.67 -19.32 9.29
C SER A 203 -1.31 -18.34 10.27
N ARG A 204 -1.39 -17.05 9.88
CA ARG A 204 -1.89 -15.94 10.70
C ARG A 204 -3.11 -15.26 10.13
N LEU A 205 -3.19 -15.15 8.79
CA LEU A 205 -4.15 -14.31 8.09
C LEU A 205 -4.91 -15.11 7.01
N ILE A 206 -6.13 -14.70 6.75
CA ILE A 206 -6.91 -15.20 5.62
C ILE A 206 -7.69 -14.06 4.95
N VAL A 207 -7.83 -14.11 3.63
CA VAL A 207 -8.55 -13.12 2.83
C VAL A 207 -9.67 -13.76 2.04
N TYR A 208 -10.89 -13.25 2.19
CA TYR A 208 -12.03 -13.53 1.33
C TYR A 208 -12.35 -12.25 0.54
N LYS A 209 -12.38 -12.34 -0.78
CA LYS A 209 -12.64 -11.20 -1.64
C LYS A 209 -13.17 -11.61 -3.00
N GLY A 210 -13.69 -10.65 -3.73
CA GLY A 210 -14.15 -10.90 -5.09
C GLY A 210 -14.62 -9.65 -5.81
N MET A 211 -15.02 -9.82 -7.05
CA MET A 211 -15.65 -8.79 -7.88
C MET A 211 -17.13 -8.65 -7.45
N LEU A 212 -17.30 -8.13 -6.24
CA LEU A 212 -18.53 -8.05 -5.48
C LEU A 212 -18.78 -6.61 -5.03
N THR A 213 -20.03 -6.28 -4.76
CA THR A 213 -20.37 -5.11 -3.94
C THR A 213 -20.21 -5.46 -2.45
N PRO A 214 -20.11 -4.49 -1.55
CA PRO A 214 -20.04 -4.74 -0.11
C PRO A 214 -21.20 -5.59 0.41
N SER A 215 -22.40 -5.34 -0.05
CA SER A 215 -23.61 -6.09 0.36
C SER A 215 -23.61 -7.54 -0.11
N GLN A 216 -22.88 -7.87 -1.18
CA GLN A 216 -22.78 -9.22 -1.73
C GLN A 216 -21.76 -10.11 -0.99
N LEU A 217 -20.77 -9.54 -0.28
CA LEU A 217 -19.61 -10.29 0.23
C LEU A 217 -20.00 -11.44 1.16
N PHE A 218 -20.80 -11.19 2.17
CA PHE A 218 -21.20 -12.21 3.14
C PHE A 218 -22.19 -13.22 2.57
N PRO A 219 -23.27 -12.82 1.85
CA PRO A 219 -24.14 -13.77 1.17
C PRO A 219 -23.42 -14.66 0.16
N PHE A 220 -22.34 -14.16 -0.48
CA PHE A 220 -21.55 -14.92 -1.44
C PHE A 220 -20.68 -15.99 -0.79
N PHE A 221 -20.15 -15.72 0.42
CA PHE A 221 -19.31 -16.64 1.17
C PHE A 221 -20.00 -17.17 2.43
N PRO A 222 -20.74 -18.28 2.37
CA PRO A 222 -21.42 -18.85 3.54
C PRO A 222 -20.51 -19.13 4.75
N ASP A 223 -19.20 -19.35 4.52
CA ASP A 223 -18.21 -19.50 5.59
C ASP A 223 -18.23 -18.30 6.56
N LEU A 224 -18.38 -17.08 6.04
CA LEU A 224 -18.38 -15.86 6.85
C LEU A 224 -19.61 -15.73 7.77
N GLU A 225 -20.70 -16.46 7.46
CA GLU A 225 -21.91 -16.50 8.26
C GLU A 225 -21.87 -17.61 9.35
N ASN A 226 -20.89 -18.52 9.31
CA ASN A 226 -20.76 -19.61 10.27
C ASN A 226 -20.43 -19.09 11.68
N SER A 227 -21.13 -19.58 12.69
CA SER A 227 -20.94 -19.14 14.09
C SER A 227 -19.56 -19.48 14.66
N ALA A 228 -18.91 -20.54 14.18
CA ALA A 228 -17.55 -20.90 14.57
C ALA A 228 -16.47 -20.03 13.92
N PHE A 229 -16.85 -19.13 13.00
CA PHE A 229 -15.93 -18.23 12.35
C PHE A 229 -15.66 -17.02 13.25
N GLU A 230 -14.70 -17.18 14.15
CA GLU A 230 -14.29 -16.19 15.15
C GLU A 230 -12.93 -15.63 14.82
N THR A 231 -12.74 -14.32 15.01
CA THR A 231 -11.49 -13.63 14.78
C THR A 231 -11.32 -12.46 15.76
N HIS A 232 -10.08 -12.06 16.02
CA HIS A 232 -9.79 -10.87 16.82
C HIS A 232 -9.51 -9.63 15.97
N LEU A 233 -9.38 -9.81 14.65
CA LEU A 233 -9.05 -8.74 13.69
C LEU A 233 -9.84 -8.95 12.40
N ALA A 234 -10.49 -7.90 11.93
CA ALA A 234 -11.07 -7.87 10.59
C ALA A 234 -10.85 -6.51 9.93
N MET A 235 -10.34 -6.52 8.71
CA MET A 235 -10.18 -5.37 7.83
C MET A 235 -11.09 -5.58 6.61
N VAL A 236 -11.99 -4.65 6.34
CA VAL A 236 -12.92 -4.70 5.22
C VAL A 236 -12.63 -3.59 4.22
N HIS A 237 -12.92 -3.87 2.96
CA HIS A 237 -12.71 -2.92 1.89
C HIS A 237 -13.88 -2.92 0.91
N SER A 238 -14.32 -1.72 0.56
CA SER A 238 -15.29 -1.44 -0.50
C SER A 238 -14.56 -0.67 -1.61
N ARG A 239 -14.40 -1.28 -2.78
CA ARG A 239 -13.59 -0.73 -3.85
C ARG A 239 -14.42 0.16 -4.77
N PHE A 240 -13.86 1.34 -5.09
CA PHE A 240 -14.26 2.17 -6.21
C PHE A 240 -13.08 2.25 -7.19
N SER A 241 -13.26 1.71 -8.38
CA SER A 241 -12.18 1.58 -9.36
C SER A 241 -12.20 2.76 -10.34
N THR A 242 -11.16 3.60 -10.30
CA THR A 242 -11.04 4.76 -11.20
C THR A 242 -10.04 4.52 -12.33
N ASN A 243 -8.89 3.89 -12.04
CA ASN A 243 -7.74 3.82 -12.94
C ASN A 243 -7.43 2.40 -13.47
N THR A 244 -8.07 1.37 -12.93
CA THR A 244 -7.83 -0.03 -13.31
C THR A 244 -9.14 -0.78 -13.43
N PHE A 245 -9.31 -1.56 -14.49
CA PHE A 245 -10.49 -2.42 -14.64
C PHE A 245 -10.66 -3.35 -13.44
N PRO A 246 -11.90 -3.49 -12.94
CA PRO A 246 -12.22 -4.45 -11.90
C PRO A 246 -11.89 -5.89 -12.31
N SER A 247 -11.41 -6.68 -11.36
CA SER A 247 -11.24 -8.12 -11.50
C SER A 247 -11.24 -8.79 -10.13
N TRP A 248 -11.49 -10.11 -10.10
CA TRP A 248 -11.55 -10.88 -8.86
C TRP A 248 -10.28 -10.76 -8.01
N ASP A 249 -9.12 -10.79 -8.63
CA ASP A 249 -7.82 -10.73 -7.95
C ASP A 249 -7.44 -9.32 -7.50
N ARG A 250 -7.93 -8.27 -8.20
CA ARG A 250 -7.67 -6.86 -7.85
C ARG A 250 -8.58 -6.31 -6.75
N ALA A 251 -9.64 -7.03 -6.37
CA ALA A 251 -10.41 -6.68 -5.19
C ALA A 251 -9.49 -6.59 -3.96
N GLN A 252 -9.81 -5.68 -3.04
CA GLN A 252 -9.10 -5.54 -1.78
C GLN A 252 -9.93 -6.12 -0.63
N PRO A 253 -9.31 -6.46 0.51
CA PRO A 253 -7.90 -6.29 0.89
C PRO A 253 -6.92 -7.11 0.05
N CYS A 254 -5.68 -6.62 -0.01
CA CYS A 254 -4.54 -7.40 -0.45
C CYS A 254 -4.14 -8.43 0.63
N ARG A 255 -2.90 -8.93 0.66
CA ARG A 255 -2.47 -9.97 1.63
C ARG A 255 -2.13 -9.42 3.00
N TYR A 256 -1.61 -8.19 3.05
CA TYR A 256 -1.13 -7.51 4.24
C TYR A 256 -1.74 -6.13 4.43
N MET A 257 -2.44 -5.59 3.43
CA MET A 257 -2.95 -4.24 3.51
C MET A 257 -4.22 -4.04 2.70
N CYS A 258 -4.92 -2.95 3.00
CA CYS A 258 -5.90 -2.32 2.14
C CYS A 258 -5.75 -0.80 2.21
N HIS A 259 -6.17 -0.11 1.16
CA HIS A 259 -6.04 1.33 1.14
C HIS A 259 -7.21 2.02 0.42
N ASN A 260 -7.45 3.25 0.85
CA ASN A 260 -8.27 4.21 0.15
C ASN A 260 -7.34 5.29 -0.41
N GLY A 261 -7.21 5.34 -1.72
CA GLY A 261 -6.39 6.33 -2.40
C GLY A 261 -5.68 5.83 -3.65
N GLU A 262 -4.61 6.49 -4.02
CA GLU A 262 -3.80 6.22 -5.18
C GLU A 262 -2.31 6.40 -4.85
N ILE A 263 -1.47 5.54 -5.41
CA ILE A 263 -0.01 5.71 -5.35
C ILE A 263 0.44 6.35 -6.68
N ASN A 264 0.63 7.65 -6.67
CA ASN A 264 0.95 8.43 -7.87
C ASN A 264 2.35 8.14 -8.41
N THR A 265 3.29 7.74 -7.54
CA THR A 265 4.68 7.43 -7.90
C THR A 265 4.89 5.99 -8.38
N LEU A 266 3.84 5.21 -8.55
CA LEU A 266 3.85 3.77 -8.82
C LEU A 266 4.85 3.33 -9.89
N LYS A 267 4.87 4.00 -11.05
CA LYS A 267 5.74 3.63 -12.18
C LYS A 267 7.22 3.71 -11.79
N GLY A 268 7.61 4.77 -11.09
CA GLY A 268 8.97 4.95 -10.55
C GLY A 268 9.30 3.87 -9.52
N ASN A 269 8.43 3.67 -8.55
CA ASN A 269 8.61 2.68 -7.48
C ASN A 269 8.81 1.27 -8.04
N VAL A 270 7.96 0.83 -8.97
CA VAL A 270 8.05 -0.50 -9.59
C VAL A 270 9.34 -0.66 -10.40
N ASN A 271 9.73 0.36 -11.17
CA ASN A 271 10.96 0.33 -11.96
C ASN A 271 12.21 0.26 -11.06
N LEU A 272 12.25 1.05 -9.99
CA LEU A 272 13.35 1.02 -9.02
C LEU A 272 13.41 -0.31 -8.26
N MET A 273 12.25 -0.88 -7.91
CA MET A 273 12.20 -2.23 -7.33
C MET A 273 12.75 -3.31 -8.27
N ARG A 274 12.48 -3.20 -9.57
CA ARG A 274 13.07 -4.10 -10.58
C ARG A 274 14.60 -3.94 -10.67
N ALA A 275 15.08 -2.70 -10.67
CA ALA A 275 16.52 -2.41 -10.68
C ALA A 275 17.23 -2.99 -9.45
N ARG A 276 16.62 -2.85 -8.27
CA ARG A 276 17.15 -3.36 -6.98
C ARG A 276 17.24 -4.89 -6.91
N GLN A 277 16.49 -5.63 -7.73
CA GLN A 277 16.58 -7.09 -7.77
C GLN A 277 18.01 -7.58 -8.05
N GLY A 278 18.79 -6.81 -8.80
CA GLY A 278 20.21 -7.12 -9.08
C GLY A 278 21.12 -7.12 -7.84
N LYS A 279 20.73 -6.37 -6.79
CA LYS A 279 21.46 -6.25 -5.52
C LYS A 279 20.81 -6.99 -4.35
N ALA A 280 19.58 -7.46 -4.53
CA ALA A 280 18.82 -8.10 -3.47
C ALA A 280 19.50 -9.38 -2.96
N ALA A 281 19.90 -9.37 -1.71
CA ALA A 281 20.46 -10.49 -1.00
C ALA A 281 19.85 -10.58 0.41
N SER A 282 19.54 -11.77 0.87
CA SER A 282 18.97 -12.01 2.19
C SER A 282 19.46 -13.34 2.74
N GLU A 283 19.96 -13.33 3.96
CA GLU A 283 20.39 -14.56 4.66
C GLU A 283 19.20 -15.50 4.89
N LEU A 284 18.00 -14.93 5.14
CA LEU A 284 16.78 -15.69 5.40
C LEU A 284 16.30 -16.49 4.17
N PHE A 285 16.58 -16.00 2.96
CA PHE A 285 16.23 -16.67 1.71
C PHE A 285 17.43 -17.34 1.02
N GLY A 286 18.65 -16.90 1.30
CA GLY A 286 19.87 -17.40 0.64
C GLY A 286 19.74 -17.34 -0.89
N LYS A 287 20.20 -18.38 -1.59
CA LYS A 287 20.11 -18.47 -3.05
C LYS A 287 18.66 -18.47 -3.60
N LYS A 288 17.66 -18.73 -2.73
CA LYS A 288 16.25 -18.77 -3.13
C LYS A 288 15.63 -17.36 -3.33
N ILE A 289 16.32 -16.29 -2.94
CA ILE A 289 15.87 -14.91 -3.17
C ILE A 289 15.48 -14.66 -4.64
N LYS A 290 16.22 -15.23 -5.60
CA LYS A 290 15.94 -15.12 -7.03
C LYS A 290 14.60 -15.73 -7.46
N LYS A 291 14.00 -16.61 -6.64
CA LYS A 291 12.67 -17.20 -6.91
C LYS A 291 11.52 -16.28 -6.51
N LEU A 292 11.82 -15.18 -5.83
CA LEU A 292 10.84 -14.17 -5.46
C LEU A 292 10.61 -13.12 -6.56
N PHE A 293 11.47 -13.10 -7.58
CA PHE A 293 11.41 -12.11 -8.65
C PHE A 293 10.42 -12.50 -9.78
N PRO A 294 9.70 -11.55 -10.36
CA PRO A 294 9.65 -10.13 -9.99
C PRO A 294 8.96 -9.92 -8.64
N ILE A 295 9.41 -8.92 -7.87
CA ILE A 295 8.78 -8.58 -6.58
C ILE A 295 7.39 -8.03 -6.83
N ALA A 296 7.29 -6.88 -7.51
CA ALA A 296 6.01 -6.36 -7.99
C ALA A 296 5.60 -7.14 -9.25
N GLU A 297 4.44 -7.77 -9.20
CA GLU A 297 3.90 -8.54 -10.32
C GLU A 297 3.41 -7.60 -11.44
N ALA A 298 3.54 -8.01 -12.70
CA ALA A 298 3.30 -7.14 -13.86
C ALA A 298 1.84 -6.63 -13.95
N ASP A 299 0.89 -7.45 -13.54
CA ASP A 299 -0.55 -7.19 -13.68
C ASP A 299 -1.19 -6.65 -12.39
N CYS A 300 -0.37 -6.25 -11.41
CA CYS A 300 -0.87 -5.69 -10.15
C CYS A 300 -1.39 -4.27 -10.29
N SER A 301 -2.38 -3.94 -9.47
CA SER A 301 -2.75 -2.55 -9.16
C SER A 301 -1.63 -1.86 -8.37
N ASP A 302 -1.77 -0.57 -8.12
CA ASP A 302 -0.90 0.20 -7.23
C ASP A 302 -0.85 -0.42 -5.82
N SER A 303 -2.01 -0.70 -5.24
CA SER A 303 -2.14 -1.37 -3.94
C SER A 303 -1.53 -2.78 -3.93
N GLY A 304 -1.72 -3.54 -5.00
CA GLY A 304 -1.11 -4.87 -5.13
C GLY A 304 0.42 -4.81 -5.23
N SER A 305 0.95 -3.81 -5.92
CA SER A 305 2.41 -3.56 -6.00
C SER A 305 2.98 -3.12 -4.66
N PHE A 306 2.29 -2.23 -3.94
CA PHE A 306 2.65 -1.82 -2.58
C PHE A 306 2.67 -3.03 -1.62
N ASP A 307 1.59 -3.82 -1.63
CA ASP A 307 1.46 -5.03 -0.81
C ASP A 307 2.60 -6.05 -1.05
N ASN A 308 2.98 -6.25 -2.31
CA ASN A 308 4.10 -7.13 -2.67
C ASN A 308 5.44 -6.66 -2.07
N VAL A 309 5.67 -5.34 -2.02
CA VAL A 309 6.90 -4.78 -1.46
C VAL A 309 6.86 -4.81 0.07
N LEU A 310 5.73 -4.46 0.68
CA LEU A 310 5.51 -4.55 2.13
C LEU A 310 5.75 -5.99 2.61
N GLU A 311 5.14 -6.97 1.94
CA GLU A 311 5.33 -8.39 2.25
C GLU A 311 6.81 -8.82 2.14
N LEU A 312 7.52 -8.39 1.08
CA LEU A 312 8.95 -8.68 0.94
C LEU A 312 9.77 -8.14 2.11
N LEU A 313 9.53 -6.89 2.51
CA LEU A 313 10.25 -6.24 3.61
C LEU A 313 10.05 -7.00 4.93
N ILE A 314 8.79 -7.35 5.24
CA ILE A 314 8.44 -8.13 6.44
C ILE A 314 9.09 -9.52 6.38
N MET A 315 8.94 -10.24 5.27
CA MET A 315 9.52 -11.58 5.11
C MET A 315 11.05 -11.58 5.10
N SER A 316 11.66 -10.45 4.81
CA SER A 316 13.12 -10.26 4.90
C SER A 316 13.62 -9.85 6.28
N GLY A 317 12.71 -9.79 7.27
CA GLY A 317 13.04 -9.57 8.68
C GLY A 317 12.84 -8.15 9.21
N ARG A 318 12.35 -7.22 8.37
CA ARG A 318 11.96 -5.89 8.86
C ARG A 318 10.68 -5.97 9.67
N LYS A 319 10.59 -5.19 10.73
CA LYS A 319 9.36 -5.07 11.52
C LYS A 319 8.30 -4.31 10.73
N LEU A 320 7.03 -4.66 10.94
CA LEU A 320 5.90 -4.03 10.24
C LEU A 320 5.91 -2.49 10.33
N PRO A 321 6.09 -1.85 11.50
CA PRO A 321 6.17 -0.39 11.59
C PRO A 321 7.37 0.20 10.84
N GLU A 322 8.54 -0.45 10.89
CA GLU A 322 9.74 -0.02 10.15
C GLU A 322 9.49 -0.03 8.64
N ALA A 323 8.93 -1.13 8.12
CA ALA A 323 8.60 -1.24 6.70
C ALA A 323 7.60 -0.15 6.26
N ALA A 324 6.57 0.11 7.07
CA ALA A 324 5.60 1.17 6.81
C ALA A 324 6.25 2.56 6.82
N MET A 325 7.13 2.87 7.79
CA MET A 325 7.86 4.15 7.84
C MET A 325 8.82 4.34 6.65
N MET A 326 9.41 3.26 6.14
CA MET A 326 10.27 3.33 4.95
C MET A 326 9.46 3.60 3.68
N MET A 327 8.29 2.97 3.54
CA MET A 327 7.45 3.11 2.34
C MET A 327 6.66 4.41 2.33
N ILE A 328 6.21 4.86 3.51
CA ILE A 328 5.39 6.07 3.69
C ILE A 328 6.05 6.95 4.76
N PRO A 329 7.16 7.62 4.41
CA PRO A 329 7.84 8.49 5.37
C PRO A 329 7.00 9.74 5.68
N GLU A 330 7.18 10.26 6.90
CA GLU A 330 6.73 11.62 7.23
C GLU A 330 7.43 12.65 6.35
N ALA A 331 6.88 13.87 6.31
CA ALA A 331 7.58 15.03 5.79
C ALA A 331 8.68 15.44 6.80
N TRP A 332 9.91 15.02 6.59
CA TRP A 332 10.98 15.11 7.59
C TRP A 332 12.03 16.18 7.29
N GLN A 333 12.29 16.49 6.01
CA GLN A 333 13.38 17.39 5.63
C GLN A 333 13.21 18.79 6.22
N ASN A 334 12.03 19.36 6.03
CA ASN A 334 11.70 20.74 6.42
C ASN A 334 11.07 20.86 7.81
N ASP A 335 10.79 19.74 8.49
CA ASP A 335 10.20 19.73 9.84
C ASP A 335 11.24 20.14 10.89
N LYS A 336 11.08 21.33 11.48
CA LYS A 336 11.99 21.86 12.51
C LYS A 336 11.77 21.25 13.89
N GLU A 337 10.59 20.68 14.13
CA GLU A 337 10.19 20.09 15.41
C GLU A 337 10.60 18.59 15.52
N MET A 338 10.86 17.96 14.39
CA MET A 338 11.22 16.53 14.37
C MET A 338 12.57 16.27 15.04
N SER A 339 12.60 15.27 15.93
CA SER A 339 13.84 14.87 16.61
C SER A 339 14.91 14.41 15.61
N GLN A 340 16.17 14.73 15.89
CA GLN A 340 17.28 14.40 15.00
C GLN A 340 17.39 12.90 14.74
N LYS A 341 17.12 12.03 15.72
CA LYS A 341 17.14 10.56 15.53
C LYS A 341 16.14 10.10 14.47
N LYS A 342 14.93 10.69 14.44
CA LYS A 342 13.94 10.38 13.40
C LYS A 342 14.43 10.84 12.03
N LYS A 343 14.97 12.04 11.93
CA LYS A 343 15.56 12.54 10.68
C LYS A 343 16.68 11.65 10.18
N ASP A 344 17.59 11.23 11.06
CA ASP A 344 18.71 10.34 10.71
C ASP A 344 18.21 8.98 10.17
N PHE A 345 17.12 8.43 10.73
CA PHE A 345 16.49 7.22 10.22
C PHE A 345 15.86 7.42 8.84
N TYR A 346 15.11 8.52 8.63
CA TYR A 346 14.49 8.79 7.34
C TYR A 346 15.51 9.09 6.25
N GLU A 347 16.57 9.81 6.56
CA GLU A 347 17.69 10.08 5.66
C GLU A 347 18.39 8.78 5.23
N TYR A 348 18.68 7.88 6.20
CA TYR A 348 19.21 6.56 5.90
C TYR A 348 18.23 5.74 5.02
N SER A 349 16.96 5.74 5.36
CA SER A 349 15.93 4.97 4.64
C SER A 349 15.75 5.48 3.20
N SER A 350 15.85 6.80 2.98
CA SER A 350 15.79 7.41 1.64
C SER A 350 16.95 7.02 0.74
N SER A 351 18.09 6.58 1.31
CA SER A 351 19.19 5.99 0.56
C SER A 351 18.86 4.60 -0.02
N LEU A 352 17.86 3.92 0.53
CA LEU A 352 17.45 2.56 0.16
C LEU A 352 16.18 2.51 -0.67
N MET A 353 15.23 3.40 -0.35
CA MET A 353 13.90 3.38 -0.95
C MET A 353 13.35 4.80 -1.08
N GLU A 354 12.82 5.09 -2.24
CA GLU A 354 11.98 6.25 -2.49
C GLU A 354 10.61 6.10 -1.82
N PRO A 355 9.94 7.22 -1.46
CA PRO A 355 8.57 7.15 -0.94
C PRO A 355 7.59 6.53 -1.94
N TRP A 356 6.65 5.75 -1.44
CA TRP A 356 5.44 5.36 -2.16
C TRP A 356 4.39 6.42 -1.89
N ASP A 357 4.27 7.38 -2.77
CA ASP A 357 3.59 8.64 -2.52
C ASP A 357 2.31 8.79 -3.34
N GLY A 358 1.36 9.45 -2.74
CA GLY A 358 0.03 9.73 -3.27
C GLY A 358 -0.99 9.89 -2.14
N PRO A 359 -2.19 10.39 -2.43
CA PRO A 359 -3.24 10.56 -1.43
C PRO A 359 -3.74 9.18 -0.97
N ALA A 360 -3.35 8.76 0.23
CA ALA A 360 -3.66 7.42 0.71
C ALA A 360 -3.96 7.35 2.21
N SER A 361 -4.97 6.55 2.56
CA SER A 361 -5.17 6.00 3.91
C SER A 361 -4.94 4.50 3.82
N ILE A 362 -3.90 4.01 4.49
CA ILE A 362 -3.45 2.62 4.40
C ILE A 362 -3.63 1.96 5.76
N VAL A 363 -4.31 0.80 5.77
CA VAL A 363 -4.40 -0.10 6.92
C VAL A 363 -3.63 -1.37 6.58
N PHE A 364 -2.80 -1.84 7.49
CA PHE A 364 -1.88 -2.95 7.25
C PHE A 364 -1.73 -3.85 8.48
N THR A 365 -1.41 -5.12 8.25
CA THR A 365 -1.21 -6.11 9.32
C THR A 365 -0.26 -7.22 8.88
N ASP A 366 0.46 -7.80 9.85
CA ASP A 366 1.21 -9.05 9.69
C ASP A 366 0.61 -10.22 10.51
N GLY A 367 -0.56 -9.96 11.11
CA GLY A 367 -1.27 -10.89 11.98
C GLY A 367 -0.83 -10.86 13.44
N THR A 368 0.29 -10.21 13.77
CA THR A 368 0.73 -9.96 15.16
C THR A 368 0.47 -8.52 15.58
N GLN A 369 0.45 -7.64 14.62
CA GLN A 369 0.15 -6.22 14.77
C GLN A 369 -0.81 -5.78 13.67
N VAL A 370 -1.60 -4.75 13.93
CA VAL A 370 -2.36 -4.03 12.93
C VAL A 370 -2.13 -2.54 13.07
N GLY A 371 -1.88 -1.89 11.96
CA GLY A 371 -1.60 -0.46 11.94
C GLY A 371 -2.34 0.27 10.84
N ALA A 372 -2.36 1.58 10.95
CA ALA A 372 -2.87 2.48 9.94
C ALA A 372 -2.04 3.76 9.86
N VAL A 373 -1.91 4.30 8.66
CA VAL A 373 -1.17 5.52 8.39
C VAL A 373 -1.82 6.30 7.25
N LEU A 374 -1.75 7.62 7.29
CA LEU A 374 -2.05 8.48 6.15
C LEU A 374 -0.76 8.84 5.41
N ASP A 375 -0.92 9.22 4.15
CA ASP A 375 0.13 9.90 3.40
C ASP A 375 0.60 11.17 4.12
N ARG A 376 1.75 11.70 3.72
CA ARG A 376 2.35 12.90 4.36
C ARG A 376 1.49 14.16 4.30
N ASN A 377 0.58 14.27 3.33
CA ASN A 377 -0.38 15.37 3.22
C ASN A 377 -1.67 15.12 4.03
N GLY A 378 -1.99 13.86 4.33
CA GLY A 378 -3.18 13.48 5.08
C GLY A 378 -4.50 13.77 4.36
N LEU A 379 -4.54 13.56 3.04
CA LEU A 379 -5.67 13.94 2.19
C LEU A 379 -6.89 13.03 2.36
N ARG A 380 -6.69 11.76 2.75
CA ARG A 380 -7.79 10.80 2.90
C ARG A 380 -8.37 10.82 4.32
N PRO A 381 -9.69 10.72 4.47
CA PRO A 381 -10.31 10.65 5.79
C PRO A 381 -10.10 9.28 6.44
N SER A 382 -9.86 9.28 7.74
CA SER A 382 -9.87 8.07 8.57
C SER A 382 -10.18 8.45 10.02
N ARG A 383 -11.14 7.78 10.62
CA ARG A 383 -11.64 8.03 11.98
C ARG A 383 -11.57 6.77 12.81
N PHE A 384 -11.28 6.91 14.11
CA PHE A 384 -11.22 5.76 15.00
C PHE A 384 -11.94 6.01 16.33
N TYR A 385 -12.35 4.91 16.95
CA TYR A 385 -12.82 4.81 18.33
C TYR A 385 -12.07 3.69 19.04
N VAL A 386 -11.74 3.92 20.30
CA VAL A 386 -11.29 2.90 21.25
C VAL A 386 -12.33 2.82 22.35
N THR A 387 -12.78 1.62 22.70
CA THR A 387 -13.84 1.40 23.68
C THR A 387 -13.33 0.67 24.92
N ASN A 388 -14.06 0.76 26.02
CA ASN A 388 -13.68 0.20 27.31
C ASN A 388 -13.77 -1.35 27.37
N ASP A 389 -14.29 -1.98 26.33
CA ASP A 389 -14.30 -3.44 26.12
C ASP A 389 -13.14 -3.90 25.21
N ASP A 390 -12.06 -3.14 25.17
CA ASP A 390 -10.85 -3.42 24.39
C ASP A 390 -11.07 -3.51 22.86
N LYS A 391 -12.09 -2.85 22.34
CA LYS A 391 -12.38 -2.84 20.90
C LYS A 391 -11.85 -1.57 20.25
N VAL A 392 -11.27 -1.72 19.07
CA VAL A 392 -10.93 -0.60 18.16
C VAL A 392 -11.79 -0.70 16.92
N ILE A 393 -12.33 0.44 16.52
CA ILE A 393 -13.09 0.61 15.28
C ILE A 393 -12.44 1.76 14.51
N MET A 394 -12.05 1.53 13.28
CA MET A 394 -11.51 2.56 12.39
C MET A 394 -12.18 2.45 11.02
N ALA A 395 -12.52 3.59 10.43
CA ALA A 395 -13.08 3.59 9.08
C ALA A 395 -12.84 4.91 8.36
N SER A 396 -13.02 4.89 7.04
CA SER A 396 -12.97 6.07 6.17
C SER A 396 -13.98 7.14 6.58
N GLU A 397 -15.06 6.76 7.29
CA GLU A 397 -16.08 7.68 7.78
C GLU A 397 -16.59 7.26 9.16
N VAL A 398 -17.30 8.17 9.84
CA VAL A 398 -17.97 7.89 11.11
C VAL A 398 -19.36 7.27 10.88
N GLY A 399 -19.88 6.55 11.90
CA GLY A 399 -21.24 6.00 11.85
C GLY A 399 -21.35 4.65 11.16
N VAL A 400 -20.26 4.08 10.67
CA VAL A 400 -20.23 2.74 10.07
C VAL A 400 -20.60 1.64 11.06
N LEU A 401 -20.35 1.85 12.34
CA LEU A 401 -20.77 0.96 13.43
C LEU A 401 -21.45 1.79 14.52
N PRO A 402 -22.62 1.36 15.04
CA PRO A 402 -23.22 2.01 16.20
C PRO A 402 -22.39 1.69 17.44
N VAL A 403 -21.84 2.72 18.05
CA VAL A 403 -21.05 2.65 19.28
C VAL A 403 -21.81 3.44 20.37
N ASP A 404 -21.98 2.84 21.55
CA ASP A 404 -22.49 3.57 22.70
C ASP A 404 -21.45 4.61 23.13
N PRO A 405 -21.78 5.93 23.11
CA PRO A 405 -20.81 6.97 23.48
C PRO A 405 -20.21 6.79 24.88
N ARG A 406 -20.93 6.11 25.80
CA ARG A 406 -20.46 5.84 27.16
C ARG A 406 -19.32 4.81 27.23
N THR A 407 -19.18 3.98 26.20
CA THR A 407 -18.10 2.98 26.11
C THR A 407 -16.84 3.53 25.47
N VAL A 408 -16.91 4.68 24.79
CA VAL A 408 -15.77 5.28 24.07
C VAL A 408 -14.83 5.94 25.05
N ILE A 409 -13.60 5.41 25.14
CA ILE A 409 -12.53 5.98 25.97
C ILE A 409 -11.60 6.91 25.18
N GLU A 410 -11.48 6.67 23.86
CA GLU A 410 -10.70 7.51 22.95
C GLU A 410 -11.37 7.56 21.58
N LYS A 411 -11.34 8.73 20.95
CA LYS A 411 -11.78 8.90 19.56
C LYS A 411 -10.94 9.95 18.86
N GLY A 412 -10.74 9.77 17.57
CA GLY A 412 -9.94 10.71 16.79
C GLY A 412 -9.99 10.46 15.30
N ARG A 413 -9.15 11.22 14.60
CA ARG A 413 -8.82 10.95 13.21
C ARG A 413 -7.34 10.64 13.11
N LEU A 414 -6.95 9.86 12.11
CA LEU A 414 -5.54 9.74 11.76
C LEU A 414 -5.01 11.12 11.34
N GLN A 415 -3.78 11.36 11.71
CA GLN A 415 -3.06 12.58 11.35
C GLN A 415 -2.00 12.27 10.29
N PRO A 416 -1.65 13.22 9.41
CA PRO A 416 -0.59 13.03 8.42
C PRO A 416 0.70 12.52 9.07
N GLY A 417 1.30 11.48 8.49
CA GLY A 417 2.53 10.89 8.97
C GLY A 417 2.48 10.21 10.35
N LYS A 418 1.37 10.28 11.09
CA LYS A 418 1.22 9.59 12.37
C LYS A 418 0.73 8.16 12.18
N MET A 419 1.37 7.23 12.88
CA MET A 419 1.01 5.81 12.83
C MET A 419 0.10 5.44 13.99
N PHE A 420 -1.02 4.81 13.67
CA PHE A 420 -1.87 4.10 14.62
C PHE A 420 -1.43 2.64 14.63
N LEU A 421 -1.15 2.04 15.77
CA LEU A 421 -0.66 0.65 15.85
C LEU A 421 -1.20 -0.07 17.08
N ILE A 422 -1.81 -1.23 16.86
CA ILE A 422 -2.18 -2.19 17.91
C ILE A 422 -1.16 -3.33 17.86
N ASP A 423 -0.63 -3.69 19.00
CA ASP A 423 0.23 -4.85 19.19
C ASP A 423 -0.54 -5.88 20.03
N PHE A 424 -0.93 -6.99 19.40
CA PHE A 424 -1.78 -8.00 20.01
C PHE A 424 -1.04 -8.82 21.10
N GLU A 425 0.29 -8.95 20.98
CA GLU A 425 1.10 -9.62 22.00
C GLU A 425 1.22 -8.76 23.25
N LYS A 426 1.39 -7.44 23.09
CA LYS A 426 1.40 -6.48 24.20
C LYS A 426 -0.01 -6.15 24.71
N GLY A 427 -1.03 -6.47 23.94
CA GLY A 427 -2.43 -6.21 24.25
C GLY A 427 -2.75 -4.72 24.46
N ARG A 428 -2.14 -3.83 23.67
CA ARG A 428 -2.36 -2.38 23.78
C ARG A 428 -2.14 -1.62 22.46
N LEU A 429 -2.72 -0.45 22.39
CA LEU A 429 -2.39 0.58 21.40
C LEU A 429 -0.98 1.14 21.72
N ILE A 430 -0.13 1.25 20.71
CA ILE A 430 1.23 1.77 20.85
C ILE A 430 1.24 3.22 20.37
N PRO A 431 1.66 4.19 21.20
CA PRO A 431 1.78 5.58 20.79
C PRO A 431 2.78 5.77 19.64
N ASP A 432 2.46 6.65 18.69
CA ASP A 432 3.29 6.95 17.52
C ASP A 432 4.75 7.28 17.88
N GLU A 433 4.94 8.12 18.91
CA GLU A 433 6.27 8.50 19.37
C GLU A 433 7.08 7.32 19.94
N GLU A 434 6.41 6.35 20.60
CA GLU A 434 7.06 5.13 21.08
C GLU A 434 7.54 4.28 19.91
N ILE A 435 6.68 4.08 18.89
CA ILE A 435 7.01 3.33 17.68
C ILE A 435 8.23 3.95 17.00
N LYS A 436 8.15 5.23 16.70
CA LYS A 436 9.18 5.94 15.94
C LYS A 436 10.48 6.06 16.68
N LYS A 437 10.43 6.28 18.01
CA LYS A 437 11.62 6.26 18.86
C LYS A 437 12.30 4.89 18.85
N GLN A 438 11.51 3.82 18.92
CA GLN A 438 12.04 2.46 18.87
C GLN A 438 12.71 2.18 17.53
N VAL A 439 12.06 2.48 16.41
CA VAL A 439 12.59 2.25 15.06
C VAL A 439 13.84 3.10 14.82
N ALA A 440 13.79 4.40 15.12
CA ALA A 440 14.89 5.34 14.89
C ALA A 440 16.12 5.09 15.80
N SER A 441 16.00 4.26 16.83
CA SER A 441 17.09 3.92 17.75
C SER A 441 17.68 2.52 17.52
N GLN A 442 17.25 1.81 16.47
CA GLN A 442 17.72 0.43 16.20
C GLN A 442 19.19 0.40 15.77
N GLN A 443 19.65 1.44 15.09
CA GLN A 443 21.00 1.52 14.54
C GLN A 443 21.58 2.92 14.74
N PRO A 444 22.90 3.10 14.65
CA PRO A 444 23.55 4.40 14.73
C PRO A 444 23.47 5.15 13.37
N TYR A 445 22.24 5.44 12.93
CA TYR A 445 21.98 6.02 11.60
C TYR A 445 22.73 7.32 11.38
N ARG A 446 22.89 8.17 12.40
CA ARG A 446 23.60 9.44 12.34
C ARG A 446 25.06 9.28 11.93
N GLU A 447 25.75 8.33 12.58
CA GLU A 447 27.14 8.02 12.27
C GLU A 447 27.29 7.43 10.87
N TRP A 448 26.33 6.59 10.49
CA TRP A 448 26.30 6.00 9.16
C TRP A 448 26.10 7.06 8.08
N ASN A 449 25.09 7.93 8.20
CA ASN A 449 24.82 9.00 7.24
C ASN A 449 26.04 9.93 7.12
N LYS A 450 26.58 10.41 8.24
CA LYS A 450 27.76 11.28 8.23
C LYS A 450 29.00 10.66 7.58
N SER A 451 29.16 9.34 7.67
CA SER A 451 30.33 8.65 7.12
C SER A 451 30.17 8.24 5.65
N GLN A 452 28.96 8.17 5.15
CA GLN A 452 28.64 7.56 3.86
C GLN A 452 28.00 8.54 2.86
N ILE A 453 27.16 9.49 3.32
CA ILE A 453 26.54 10.47 2.45
C ILE A 453 27.52 11.63 2.26
N VAL A 454 27.73 12.01 1.02
CA VAL A 454 28.57 13.17 0.64
C VAL A 454 27.69 14.20 -0.05
N ASP A 455 27.83 15.46 0.32
CA ASP A 455 27.14 16.55 -0.36
C ASP A 455 27.85 16.94 -1.66
N LEU A 456 27.06 17.20 -2.70
CA LEU A 456 27.59 17.71 -3.96
C LEU A 456 28.38 19.01 -3.77
N LYS A 457 27.98 19.85 -2.80
CA LYS A 457 28.65 21.12 -2.46
C LYS A 457 30.08 20.91 -1.94
N GLU A 458 30.37 19.78 -1.31
CA GLU A 458 31.70 19.45 -0.78
C GLU A 458 32.68 19.02 -1.88
N LEU A 459 32.15 18.64 -3.06
CA LEU A 459 32.97 18.23 -4.19
C LEU A 459 33.59 19.45 -4.87
N LYS A 460 34.88 19.33 -5.16
CA LYS A 460 35.64 20.36 -5.87
C LYS A 460 35.84 20.00 -7.33
N THR A 461 35.82 20.98 -8.19
CA THR A 461 36.25 20.83 -9.60
C THR A 461 37.16 22.00 -9.98
N THR A 462 38.17 21.69 -10.76
CA THR A 462 39.05 22.71 -11.37
C THR A 462 38.61 23.03 -12.81
N GLN A 463 37.69 22.27 -13.35
CA GLN A 463 37.18 22.48 -14.71
C GLN A 463 36.10 23.56 -14.70
N LYS A 464 36.22 24.50 -15.62
CA LYS A 464 35.19 25.50 -15.87
C LYS A 464 34.26 25.04 -16.97
N PRO A 465 32.96 25.37 -16.88
CA PRO A 465 32.04 25.12 -17.98
C PRO A 465 32.52 25.82 -19.26
N ALA A 466 32.31 25.17 -20.40
CA ALA A 466 32.57 25.82 -21.68
C ALA A 466 31.66 27.03 -21.85
N PRO A 467 32.16 28.15 -22.43
CA PRO A 467 31.30 29.27 -22.74
C PRO A 467 30.14 28.86 -23.64
N THR A 468 28.94 29.40 -23.38
CA THR A 468 27.79 29.12 -24.21
C THR A 468 27.85 30.05 -25.44
N SER A 469 28.18 29.47 -26.61
CA SER A 469 28.01 30.13 -27.91
C SER A 469 26.62 29.87 -28.45
N ASP A 470 26.16 30.72 -29.32
CA ASP A 470 24.91 30.54 -30.08
C ASP A 470 23.67 30.31 -29.19
N LEU A 471 23.50 31.14 -28.17
CA LEU A 471 22.44 31.02 -27.17
C LEU A 471 21.05 30.98 -27.83
N ILE A 472 20.75 31.96 -28.73
CA ILE A 472 19.44 32.09 -29.36
C ILE A 472 19.07 30.85 -30.20
N PRO A 473 19.94 30.39 -31.14
CA PRO A 473 19.67 29.14 -31.85
C PRO A 473 19.46 27.94 -30.94
N LYS A 474 20.21 27.83 -29.86
CA LYS A 474 20.04 26.76 -28.86
C LYS A 474 18.71 26.85 -28.14
N MET A 475 18.34 28.05 -27.69
CA MET A 475 17.04 28.27 -27.05
C MET A 475 15.89 27.88 -27.97
N GLN A 476 15.95 28.26 -29.25
CA GLN A 476 14.97 27.88 -30.26
C GLN A 476 14.94 26.37 -30.48
N ALA A 477 16.10 25.71 -30.55
CA ALA A 477 16.19 24.27 -30.69
C ALA A 477 15.58 23.50 -29.50
N PHE A 478 15.65 24.09 -28.31
CA PHE A 478 15.03 23.54 -27.09
C PHE A 478 13.59 24.02 -26.87
N GLY A 479 13.01 24.75 -27.82
CA GLY A 479 11.60 25.15 -27.79
C GLY A 479 11.27 26.33 -26.88
N TYR A 480 12.27 27.12 -26.47
CA TYR A 480 12.02 28.37 -25.72
C TYR A 480 11.41 29.42 -26.64
N THR A 481 10.31 30.02 -26.21
CA THR A 481 9.62 31.14 -26.87
C THR A 481 9.81 32.43 -26.08
N THR A 482 9.44 33.56 -26.67
CA THR A 482 9.44 34.86 -25.98
C THR A 482 8.53 34.81 -24.75
N GLU A 483 7.34 34.19 -24.87
CA GLU A 483 6.42 34.01 -23.73
C GLU A 483 7.07 33.18 -22.60
N THR A 484 7.78 32.10 -22.94
CA THR A 484 8.50 31.31 -21.93
C THR A 484 9.50 32.17 -21.18
N LEU A 485 10.23 33.03 -21.87
CA LEU A 485 11.20 33.92 -21.26
C LEU A 485 10.55 34.99 -20.38
N GLU A 486 9.53 35.68 -20.90
CA GLU A 486 8.91 36.83 -20.23
C GLU A 486 7.98 36.43 -19.10
N PHE A 487 7.17 35.39 -19.29
CA PHE A 487 6.13 35.02 -18.35
C PHE A 487 6.50 33.85 -17.42
N MET A 488 7.52 33.09 -17.74
CA MET A 488 7.95 31.98 -16.89
C MET A 488 9.33 32.21 -16.30
N LEU A 489 10.35 32.45 -17.10
CA LEU A 489 11.72 32.51 -16.60
C LEU A 489 12.06 33.87 -15.93
N LEU A 490 11.57 34.96 -16.48
CA LEU A 490 11.86 36.28 -15.92
C LEU A 490 11.32 36.46 -14.50
N PRO A 491 10.06 36.07 -14.17
CA PRO A 491 9.58 36.11 -12.79
C PRO A 491 10.39 35.25 -11.81
N LEU A 492 10.86 34.07 -12.24
CA LEU A 492 11.73 33.23 -11.42
C LEU A 492 13.02 33.93 -11.01
N VAL A 493 13.60 34.72 -11.94
CA VAL A 493 14.87 35.42 -11.71
C VAL A 493 14.67 36.73 -10.94
N THR A 494 13.64 37.49 -11.29
CA THR A 494 13.43 38.84 -10.73
C THR A 494 12.70 38.84 -9.42
N GLU A 495 11.76 37.94 -9.23
CA GLU A 495 10.89 37.86 -8.06
C GLU A 495 11.25 36.69 -7.12
N LEU A 496 12.14 35.80 -7.56
CA LEU A 496 12.56 34.59 -6.82
C LEU A 496 11.40 33.73 -6.38
N ARG A 497 10.35 33.64 -7.20
CA ARG A 497 9.15 32.86 -6.97
C ARG A 497 8.64 32.21 -8.24
N ASP A 498 7.80 31.18 -8.07
CA ASP A 498 7.10 30.59 -9.18
C ASP A 498 6.22 31.64 -9.89
N PRO A 499 6.10 31.58 -11.23
CA PRO A 499 5.23 32.45 -12.01
C PRO A 499 3.73 32.10 -11.82
N LEU A 500 3.44 31.02 -11.10
CA LEU A 500 2.11 30.55 -10.77
C LEU A 500 1.68 31.07 -9.39
N GLY A 501 0.43 31.48 -9.26
CA GLY A 501 -0.19 31.76 -7.97
C GLY A 501 -0.56 30.49 -7.21
N SER A 502 -0.98 30.65 -5.95
CA SER A 502 -1.56 29.59 -5.17
C SER A 502 -2.89 29.12 -5.80
N MET A 503 -3.05 27.81 -5.98
CA MET A 503 -4.26 27.20 -6.52
C MET A 503 -5.34 26.94 -5.46
N GLY A 504 -5.00 27.08 -4.19
CA GLY A 504 -5.91 26.85 -3.09
C GLY A 504 -6.64 28.12 -2.64
N ASN A 505 -7.52 27.96 -1.68
CA ASN A 505 -8.26 29.03 -1.01
C ASN A 505 -7.82 29.14 0.45
N ASP A 506 -7.19 30.26 0.80
CA ASP A 506 -6.72 30.56 2.16
C ASP A 506 -7.68 31.48 2.92
N ALA A 507 -8.92 31.66 2.45
CA ALA A 507 -9.92 32.43 3.14
C ALA A 507 -10.16 31.86 4.55
N ALA A 508 -10.12 32.70 5.56
CA ALA A 508 -10.44 32.31 6.93
C ALA A 508 -11.87 31.73 7.00
N LEU A 509 -12.07 30.75 7.89
CA LEU A 509 -13.42 30.26 8.21
C LEU A 509 -14.31 31.45 8.60
N ALA A 510 -15.57 31.45 8.19
CA ALA A 510 -16.50 32.54 8.42
C ALA A 510 -16.55 32.97 9.90
N CYS A 511 -16.55 31.99 10.82
CA CYS A 511 -16.56 32.23 12.26
C CYS A 511 -15.25 32.83 12.82
N LEU A 512 -14.15 32.80 12.06
CA LEU A 512 -12.85 33.38 12.43
C LEU A 512 -12.54 34.66 11.63
N SER A 513 -13.42 35.06 10.72
CA SER A 513 -13.24 36.25 9.89
C SER A 513 -13.69 37.51 10.66
N ASP A 514 -12.91 38.55 10.63
CA ASP A 514 -13.25 39.89 11.11
C ASP A 514 -14.11 40.69 10.12
N LYS A 515 -14.38 40.13 8.93
CA LYS A 515 -15.25 40.69 7.90
C LYS A 515 -16.59 40.01 7.89
N PRO A 516 -17.71 40.73 7.63
CA PRO A 516 -19.01 40.12 7.41
C PRO A 516 -18.96 39.08 6.30
N ARG A 517 -19.54 37.90 6.58
CA ARG A 517 -19.65 36.80 5.62
C ARG A 517 -21.11 36.53 5.30
N MET A 518 -21.36 35.90 4.16
CA MET A 518 -22.72 35.47 3.79
C MET A 518 -23.15 34.35 4.75
N ILE A 519 -24.45 34.28 5.01
CA ILE A 519 -24.99 33.33 6.01
C ILE A 519 -24.61 31.88 5.71
N TYR A 520 -24.55 31.48 4.46
CA TYR A 520 -24.19 30.13 4.05
C TYR A 520 -22.71 29.78 4.31
N ASP A 521 -21.81 30.77 4.44
CA ASP A 521 -20.40 30.54 4.76
C ASP A 521 -20.19 30.01 6.18
N TYR A 522 -21.19 30.20 7.07
CA TYR A 522 -21.16 29.73 8.46
C TYR A 522 -21.59 28.28 8.61
N PHE A 523 -22.10 27.65 7.55
CA PHE A 523 -22.57 26.28 7.58
C PHE A 523 -21.61 25.36 6.84
N LYS A 524 -21.50 24.11 7.32
CA LYS A 524 -20.71 23.08 6.64
C LYS A 524 -21.38 22.70 5.32
N GLN A 525 -20.63 22.72 4.26
CA GLN A 525 -21.08 22.21 2.98
C GLN A 525 -21.28 20.70 3.02
N LEU A 526 -22.36 20.21 2.42
CA LEU A 526 -22.73 18.79 2.43
C LEU A 526 -22.46 18.09 1.10
N PHE A 527 -22.01 18.80 0.06
CA PHE A 527 -21.64 18.16 -1.19
C PHE A 527 -20.23 17.58 -1.15
N ALA A 528 -19.96 16.66 -2.07
CA ALA A 528 -18.71 15.92 -2.14
C ALA A 528 -17.48 16.84 -2.07
N GLN A 529 -16.57 16.51 -1.18
CA GLN A 529 -15.29 17.20 -1.08
C GLN A 529 -14.32 16.64 -2.11
N ILE A 530 -13.42 17.49 -2.61
CA ILE A 530 -12.36 17.07 -3.51
C ILE A 530 -11.42 16.14 -2.74
N THR A 531 -11.24 14.93 -3.24
CA THR A 531 -10.36 13.92 -2.63
C THR A 531 -8.87 14.20 -2.87
N ASN A 532 -8.57 14.90 -3.98
CA ASN A 532 -7.24 15.39 -4.32
C ASN A 532 -7.33 16.92 -4.44
N PRO A 533 -7.20 17.68 -3.35
CA PRO A 533 -7.26 19.12 -3.40
C PRO A 533 -6.11 19.67 -4.28
N PRO A 534 -6.29 20.81 -4.94
CA PRO A 534 -5.21 21.43 -5.69
C PRO A 534 -4.07 21.78 -4.75
N ILE A 535 -2.88 21.33 -5.09
CA ILE A 535 -1.64 21.56 -4.36
C ILE A 535 -0.72 22.37 -5.27
N ASP A 536 -0.02 23.33 -4.70
CA ASP A 536 0.94 24.19 -5.38
C ASP A 536 2.27 24.24 -4.62
N SER A 537 3.32 24.76 -5.24
CA SER A 537 4.67 24.81 -4.67
C SER A 537 4.73 25.54 -3.32
N ILE A 538 3.85 26.51 -3.09
CA ILE A 538 3.81 27.27 -1.83
C ILE A 538 3.26 26.39 -0.70
N ARG A 539 2.18 25.65 -0.95
CA ARG A 539 1.56 24.74 0.03
C ARG A 539 2.40 23.51 0.30
N GLU A 540 3.10 23.04 -0.72
CA GLU A 540 3.92 21.84 -0.63
C GLU A 540 5.30 22.09 -0.01
N GLU A 541 5.75 23.33 0.15
CA GLU A 541 7.09 23.66 0.66
C GLU A 541 7.43 22.95 1.98
N VAL A 542 6.48 22.84 2.90
CA VAL A 542 6.68 22.17 4.19
C VAL A 542 6.63 20.64 4.11
N ILE A 543 6.04 20.10 3.05
CA ILE A 543 5.76 18.67 2.89
C ILE A 543 6.74 18.01 1.93
N MET A 544 7.01 18.66 0.81
CA MET A 544 7.80 18.11 -0.29
C MET A 544 9.26 18.56 -0.21
N SER A 545 10.13 17.73 -0.76
CA SER A 545 11.54 18.04 -0.93
C SER A 545 11.98 17.61 -2.33
N LEU A 546 12.86 18.41 -2.94
CA LEU A 546 13.50 18.08 -4.21
C LEU A 546 14.85 17.39 -4.01
N GLU A 547 15.25 17.14 -2.76
CA GLU A 547 16.50 16.45 -2.44
C GLU A 547 16.55 15.06 -3.10
N CYS A 548 17.68 14.78 -3.74
CA CYS A 548 17.92 13.53 -4.44
C CYS A 548 19.18 12.85 -3.90
N LEU A 549 19.12 11.56 -3.69
CA LEU A 549 20.28 10.73 -3.37
C LEU A 549 20.64 9.87 -4.58
N ILE A 550 21.79 10.12 -5.17
CA ILE A 550 22.30 9.36 -6.32
C ILE A 550 23.53 8.55 -5.93
N GLY A 551 23.83 7.49 -6.70
CA GLY A 551 24.98 6.62 -6.45
C GLY A 551 24.62 5.14 -6.55
N PRO A 552 25.48 4.24 -6.03
CA PRO A 552 25.25 2.81 -6.11
C PRO A 552 24.04 2.40 -5.25
N GLU A 553 23.17 1.56 -5.80
CA GLU A 553 22.07 0.96 -5.04
C GLU A 553 22.61 0.06 -3.93
N GLY A 554 22.10 0.25 -2.71
CA GLY A 554 22.30 -0.63 -1.56
C GLY A 554 21.42 -1.88 -1.63
N ASN A 555 21.64 -2.79 -0.69
CA ASN A 555 20.76 -3.94 -0.51
C ASN A 555 19.57 -3.55 0.38
N LEU A 556 18.40 -3.38 -0.20
CA LEU A 556 17.16 -3.04 0.51
C LEU A 556 16.81 -4.01 1.66
N LEU A 557 17.24 -5.26 1.55
CA LEU A 557 16.89 -6.33 2.47
C LEU A 557 17.87 -6.47 3.65
N SER A 558 18.88 -5.61 3.74
CA SER A 558 19.82 -5.56 4.85
C SER A 558 19.92 -4.14 5.42
N THR A 559 20.37 -4.05 6.66
CA THR A 559 20.58 -2.77 7.35
C THR A 559 22.04 -2.64 7.72
N THR A 560 22.82 -1.99 6.83
CA THR A 560 24.26 -1.77 7.01
C THR A 560 24.62 -0.33 6.67
N LYS A 561 25.78 0.15 7.14
CA LYS A 561 26.23 1.52 6.88
C LYS A 561 26.52 1.78 5.41
N GLU A 562 26.97 0.76 4.67
CA GLU A 562 27.33 0.85 3.26
C GLU A 562 26.12 1.17 2.37
N ASN A 563 24.92 0.85 2.83
CA ASN A 563 23.69 1.18 2.11
C ASN A 563 23.44 2.70 1.99
N ALA A 564 24.03 3.50 2.88
CA ALA A 564 23.94 4.96 2.85
C ALA A 564 25.01 5.63 1.95
N HIS A 565 25.80 4.85 1.18
CA HIS A 565 26.85 5.39 0.33
C HIS A 565 26.28 6.14 -0.89
N ARG A 566 25.87 7.38 -0.69
CA ARG A 566 25.17 8.23 -1.66
C ARG A 566 25.78 9.61 -1.79
N LEU A 567 25.59 10.19 -2.95
CA LEU A 567 25.82 11.62 -3.21
C LEU A 567 24.49 12.35 -3.08
N ARG A 568 24.43 13.35 -2.18
CA ARG A 568 23.25 14.17 -1.96
C ARG A 568 23.26 15.37 -2.88
N LEU A 569 22.17 15.58 -3.57
CA LEU A 569 21.85 16.74 -4.37
C LEU A 569 20.69 17.48 -3.71
N GLU A 570 20.76 18.79 -3.60
CA GLU A 570 19.63 19.58 -3.04
C GLU A 570 18.38 19.51 -3.93
N HIS A 571 18.59 19.38 -5.23
CA HIS A 571 17.53 19.23 -6.22
C HIS A 571 18.08 18.57 -7.50
N PRO A 572 17.23 18.04 -8.39
CA PRO A 572 17.66 17.32 -9.60
C PRO A 572 18.21 18.23 -10.71
N ILE A 573 18.03 19.54 -10.58
CA ILE A 573 18.56 20.52 -11.56
C ILE A 573 20.00 20.86 -11.17
N LEU A 574 20.93 20.68 -12.11
CA LEU A 574 22.35 20.87 -11.88
C LEU A 574 22.87 22.06 -12.70
N SER A 575 23.74 22.85 -12.11
CA SER A 575 24.57 23.79 -12.86
C SER A 575 25.58 23.01 -13.73
N ASN A 576 26.11 23.66 -14.75
CA ASN A 576 27.22 23.09 -15.54
C ASN A 576 28.42 22.73 -14.68
N GLU A 577 28.70 23.54 -13.65
CA GLU A 577 29.78 23.25 -12.71
C GLU A 577 29.50 21.99 -11.88
N ASP A 578 28.30 21.87 -11.32
CA ASP A 578 27.91 20.70 -10.53
C ASP A 578 27.89 19.41 -11.39
N PHE A 579 27.43 19.54 -12.62
CA PHE A 579 27.51 18.43 -13.59
C PHE A 579 28.94 17.98 -13.83
N LEU A 580 29.90 18.93 -13.97
CA LEU A 580 31.32 18.62 -14.13
C LEU A 580 31.91 17.96 -12.86
N LYS A 581 31.49 18.39 -11.66
CA LYS A 581 31.89 17.72 -10.41
C LYS A 581 31.49 16.24 -10.46
N ILE A 582 30.23 15.95 -10.80
CA ILE A 582 29.73 14.57 -10.90
C ILE A 582 30.43 13.78 -12.00
N LYS A 583 30.60 14.37 -13.19
CA LYS A 583 31.24 13.74 -14.34
C LYS A 583 32.67 13.28 -14.05
N ASN A 584 33.39 14.03 -13.21
CA ASN A 584 34.79 13.79 -12.88
C ASN A 584 34.99 12.95 -11.62
N LEU A 585 33.92 12.48 -10.98
CA LEU A 585 34.04 11.64 -9.80
C LEU A 585 34.80 10.34 -10.08
N LYS A 586 35.84 10.10 -9.24
CA LYS A 586 36.66 8.87 -9.27
C LYS A 586 36.49 8.03 -8.00
N THR A 587 35.57 8.41 -7.12
CA THR A 587 35.31 7.69 -5.88
C THR A 587 34.77 6.29 -6.17
N GLN A 588 35.22 5.31 -5.41
CA GLN A 588 34.75 3.94 -5.57
C GLN A 588 33.21 3.87 -5.40
N GLY A 589 32.56 3.25 -6.36
CA GLY A 589 31.08 3.16 -6.40
C GLY A 589 30.41 4.31 -7.17
N TRP A 590 31.10 5.45 -7.40
CA TRP A 590 30.57 6.60 -8.15
C TRP A 590 31.36 6.81 -9.44
N ARG A 591 30.99 6.09 -10.48
CA ARG A 591 31.57 6.27 -11.80
C ARG A 591 30.54 6.82 -12.76
N THR A 592 30.84 7.95 -13.35
CA THR A 592 30.03 8.52 -14.42
C THR A 592 30.44 7.93 -15.75
N LYS A 593 29.47 7.48 -16.53
CA LYS A 593 29.67 7.06 -17.93
C LYS A 593 28.81 7.97 -18.80
N THR A 594 29.47 8.67 -19.72
CA THR A 594 28.76 9.42 -20.75
C THR A 594 28.30 8.44 -21.84
N ILE A 595 27.02 8.45 -22.16
CA ILE A 595 26.43 7.73 -23.28
C ILE A 595 26.15 8.76 -24.35
N ASP A 596 26.79 8.59 -25.51
CA ASP A 596 26.48 9.40 -26.66
C ASP A 596 25.18 8.91 -27.30
N ILE A 597 24.18 9.78 -27.33
CA ILE A 597 22.87 9.51 -27.93
C ILE A 597 22.72 10.14 -29.32
N THR A 598 23.76 10.78 -29.81
CA THR A 598 23.76 11.33 -31.17
C THR A 598 23.94 10.22 -32.18
N TYR A 599 23.39 10.38 -33.35
CA TYR A 599 23.51 9.47 -34.47
C TYR A 599 23.62 10.29 -35.77
N GLU A 600 24.28 9.73 -36.76
CA GLU A 600 24.33 10.38 -38.06
C GLU A 600 22.99 10.31 -38.76
N LYS A 601 22.56 11.44 -39.32
CA LYS A 601 21.32 11.51 -40.09
C LYS A 601 21.46 10.69 -41.35
N GLU A 602 20.74 9.60 -41.44
CA GLU A 602 20.57 8.81 -42.67
C GLU A 602 19.19 9.04 -43.28
N SER A 603 19.07 8.88 -44.57
CA SER A 603 17.78 8.96 -45.25
C SER A 603 17.02 7.63 -45.19
N GLY A 604 15.69 7.73 -45.22
CA GLY A 604 14.79 6.56 -45.20
C GLY A 604 14.58 5.98 -43.82
N SER A 605 14.22 4.71 -43.75
CA SER A 605 13.86 4.00 -42.50
C SER A 605 14.99 3.84 -41.50
N LYS A 606 16.25 4.04 -41.94
CA LYS A 606 17.41 4.02 -41.02
C LYS A 606 17.66 5.32 -40.29
N GLY A 607 17.20 6.43 -40.81
CA GLY A 607 17.27 7.75 -40.18
C GLY A 607 16.08 8.00 -39.28
#